data_259d9e44601e7fbe1af8cae3c5c4ff75
#
_entry.id   259d9e44601e7fbe1af8cae3c5c4ff75
#
_cell.length_a   1.000
_cell.length_b   1.000
_cell.length_c   1.000
_cell.angle_alpha   90.00
_cell.angle_beta   90.00
_cell.angle_gamma   90.00
#
_symmetry.space_group_name_H-M   'P 1'
#
loop_
_entity.id
_entity.type
_entity.pdbx_description
1 polymer ?
#
loop_
_entity_poly.entity_id
_entity_poly.type
_entity_poly.pdbx_seq_one_letter_code
_entity_poly.pdbx_strand_id
1 'polypeptide(L)'
;MLLASVILLLLDIPWLLLQGATFSKTVSDIQGSPLRVKWWAAIPVYLALGYLLVQQKSAVGAAASGACVYAVYDFTTLAMFDKYPLYVAVLDTLWGGVLFCLGFLALSACKVGLRL
;
A
#
# COMPACT_ATOMS: atom_id res chain seq x y z
N MET A 1 5.09 -4.97 -15.26
CA MET A 1 4.00 -4.94 -14.30
C MET A 1 4.17 -5.97 -13.17
N LEU A 2 4.43 -7.21 -13.48
CA LEU A 2 4.64 -8.24 -12.43
C LEU A 2 5.82 -7.92 -11.51
N LEU A 3 6.94 -7.47 -12.08
CA LEU A 3 8.10 -7.07 -11.28
C LEU A 3 7.74 -5.92 -10.32
N ALA A 4 7.02 -4.91 -10.80
CA ALA A 4 6.57 -3.80 -9.97
C ALA A 4 5.66 -4.30 -8.84
N SER A 5 4.74 -5.21 -9.13
CA SER A 5 3.85 -5.79 -8.13
C SER A 5 4.61 -6.55 -7.05
N VAL A 6 5.60 -7.34 -7.44
CA VAL A 6 6.45 -8.10 -6.50
C VAL A 6 7.28 -7.15 -5.63
N ILE A 7 7.86 -6.11 -6.22
CA ILE A 7 8.64 -5.11 -5.47
C ILE A 7 7.77 -4.44 -4.41
N LEU A 8 6.56 -4.01 -4.79
CA LEU A 8 5.64 -3.37 -3.84
C LEU A 8 5.23 -4.32 -2.72
N LEU A 9 4.96 -5.56 -3.03
CA LEU A 9 4.62 -6.56 -2.01
C LEU A 9 5.77 -6.74 -1.02
N LEU A 10 7.00 -6.91 -1.52
CA LEU A 10 8.16 -7.12 -0.66
C LEU A 10 8.46 -5.90 0.22
N LEU A 11 8.32 -4.69 -0.33
CA LEU A 11 8.50 -3.46 0.45
C LEU A 11 7.40 -3.25 1.48
N ASP A 12 6.20 -3.75 1.22
CA ASP A 12 5.06 -3.59 2.11
C ASP A 12 5.08 -4.57 3.30
N ILE A 13 5.81 -5.67 3.18
CA ILE A 13 5.86 -6.69 4.25
C ILE A 13 6.26 -6.11 5.61
N PRO A 14 7.34 -5.31 5.75
CA PRO A 14 7.69 -4.73 7.04
C PRO A 14 6.58 -3.86 7.63
N TRP A 15 5.89 -3.08 6.79
CA TRP A 15 4.77 -2.25 7.23
C TRP A 15 3.61 -3.10 7.72
N LEU A 16 3.26 -4.15 6.96
CA LEU A 16 2.19 -5.07 7.33
C LEU A 16 2.48 -5.74 8.68
N LEU A 17 3.74 -6.11 8.92
CA LEU A 17 4.15 -6.69 10.20
C LEU A 17 4.06 -5.67 11.34
N LEU A 18 4.48 -4.43 11.12
CA LEU A 18 4.40 -3.36 12.12
C LEU A 18 2.97 -2.99 12.46
N GLN A 19 2.10 -2.93 11.48
CA GLN A 19 0.72 -2.47 11.64
C GLN A 19 -0.28 -3.61 11.87
N GLY A 20 0.16 -4.86 11.77
CA GLY A 20 -0.72 -6.02 11.85
C GLY A 20 -1.59 -6.04 13.12
N ALA A 21 -0.99 -5.78 14.28
CA ALA A 21 -1.73 -5.74 15.55
C ALA A 21 -2.76 -4.62 15.60
N THR A 22 -2.39 -3.42 15.13
CA THR A 22 -3.29 -2.26 15.08
C THR A 22 -4.45 -2.51 14.13
N PHE A 23 -4.18 -3.01 12.93
CA PHE A 23 -5.22 -3.34 11.97
C PHE A 23 -6.14 -4.44 12.45
N SER A 24 -5.59 -5.49 13.04
CA SER A 24 -6.36 -6.60 13.59
C SER A 24 -7.33 -6.10 14.68
N LYS A 25 -6.85 -5.25 15.58
CA LYS A 25 -7.68 -4.67 16.62
C LYS A 25 -8.76 -3.76 16.03
N THR A 26 -8.39 -2.88 15.09
CA THR A 26 -9.32 -1.96 14.44
C THR A 26 -10.44 -2.72 13.73
N VAL A 27 -10.09 -3.75 12.96
CA VAL A 27 -11.08 -4.57 12.25
C VAL A 27 -11.98 -5.31 13.23
N SER A 28 -11.41 -5.89 14.28
CA SER A 28 -12.20 -6.57 15.32
C SER A 28 -13.18 -5.62 16.01
N ASP A 29 -12.76 -4.39 16.30
CA ASP A 29 -13.62 -3.36 16.90
C ASP A 29 -14.77 -2.95 15.97
N ILE A 30 -14.51 -2.89 14.66
CA ILE A 30 -15.51 -2.49 13.66
C ILE A 30 -16.52 -3.60 13.41
N GLN A 31 -16.05 -4.81 13.14
CA GLN A 31 -16.93 -5.92 12.72
C GLN A 31 -17.43 -6.81 13.86
N GLY A 32 -16.87 -6.64 15.06
CA GLY A 32 -17.27 -7.45 16.22
C GLY A 32 -16.79 -8.88 16.19
N SER A 33 -15.86 -9.20 15.30
CA SER A 33 -15.25 -10.53 15.14
C SER A 33 -13.80 -10.41 14.71
N PRO A 34 -12.94 -11.44 14.96
CA PRO A 34 -11.53 -11.36 14.59
C PRO A 34 -11.31 -11.15 13.10
N LEU A 35 -10.20 -10.51 12.77
CA LEU A 35 -9.76 -10.33 11.38
C LEU A 35 -9.52 -11.69 10.72
N ARG A 36 -10.14 -11.88 9.56
CA ARG A 36 -9.90 -13.02 8.69
C ARG A 36 -9.43 -12.51 7.34
N VAL A 37 -8.17 -12.75 7.00
CA VAL A 37 -7.59 -12.24 5.77
C VAL A 37 -7.89 -13.20 4.63
N LYS A 38 -8.49 -12.66 3.56
CA LYS A 38 -8.67 -13.38 2.31
C LYS A 38 -7.47 -13.09 1.42
N TRP A 39 -6.44 -13.92 1.50
CA TRP A 39 -5.16 -13.68 0.84
C TRP A 39 -5.25 -13.55 -0.69
N TRP A 40 -6.21 -14.28 -1.30
CA TRP A 40 -6.42 -14.18 -2.73
C TRP A 40 -6.81 -12.77 -3.19
N ALA A 41 -7.44 -11.98 -2.32
CA ALA A 41 -7.82 -10.61 -2.62
C ALA A 41 -6.61 -9.67 -2.74
N ALA A 42 -5.45 -10.07 -2.22
CA ALA A 42 -4.22 -9.31 -2.39
C ALA A 42 -3.72 -9.33 -3.84
N ILE A 43 -4.04 -10.36 -4.60
CA ILE A 43 -3.59 -10.49 -6.00
C ILE A 43 -4.03 -9.29 -6.84
N PRO A 44 -5.34 -8.98 -6.97
CA PRO A 44 -5.76 -7.81 -7.75
C PRO A 44 -5.25 -6.49 -7.16
N VAL A 45 -5.09 -6.40 -5.84
CA VAL A 45 -4.57 -5.19 -5.20
C VAL A 45 -3.15 -4.89 -5.68
N TYR A 46 -2.24 -5.86 -5.56
CA TYR A 46 -0.85 -5.63 -5.95
C TYR A 46 -0.66 -5.57 -7.45
N LEU A 47 -1.48 -6.25 -8.24
CA LEU A 47 -1.47 -6.09 -9.70
C LEU A 47 -1.89 -4.67 -10.10
N ALA A 48 -2.92 -4.13 -9.49
CA ALA A 48 -3.37 -2.76 -9.74
C ALA A 48 -2.31 -1.74 -9.31
N LEU A 49 -1.72 -1.92 -8.13
CA LEU A 49 -0.66 -1.04 -7.64
C LEU A 49 0.58 -1.11 -8.54
N GLY A 50 0.96 -2.31 -8.98
CA GLY A 50 2.07 -2.50 -9.90
C GLY A 50 1.83 -1.80 -11.24
N TYR A 51 0.62 -1.89 -11.78
CA TYR A 51 0.25 -1.16 -12.99
C TYR A 51 0.42 0.35 -12.82
N LEU A 52 -0.06 0.90 -11.70
CA LEU A 52 0.07 2.32 -11.42
C LEU A 52 1.55 2.72 -11.24
N LEU A 53 2.34 1.88 -10.60
CA LEU A 53 3.75 2.16 -10.39
C LEU A 53 4.51 2.28 -11.71
N VAL A 54 4.25 1.40 -12.68
CA VAL A 54 4.95 1.45 -13.98
C VAL A 54 4.59 2.69 -14.80
N GLN A 55 3.49 3.38 -14.48
CA GLN A 55 3.10 4.63 -15.12
C GLN A 55 3.85 5.84 -14.59
N GLN A 56 4.56 5.70 -13.48
CA GLN A 56 5.24 6.83 -12.85
C GLN A 56 6.52 7.21 -13.59
N LYS A 57 6.80 8.52 -13.66
CA LYS A 57 7.95 9.07 -14.39
C LYS A 57 9.02 9.64 -13.45
N SER A 58 8.70 9.83 -12.18
CA SER A 58 9.62 10.39 -11.19
C SER A 58 9.31 9.87 -9.81
N ALA A 59 10.30 9.94 -8.91
CA ALA A 59 10.11 9.54 -7.52
C ALA A 59 9.07 10.41 -6.81
N VAL A 60 9.06 11.72 -7.08
CA VAL A 60 8.08 12.65 -6.50
C VAL A 60 6.67 12.34 -7.00
N GLY A 61 6.52 12.11 -8.31
CA GLY A 61 5.23 11.72 -8.90
C GLY A 61 4.74 10.39 -8.35
N ALA A 62 5.63 9.42 -8.16
CA ALA A 62 5.30 8.14 -7.56
C ALA A 62 4.82 8.32 -6.12
N ALA A 63 5.53 9.12 -5.31
CA ALA A 63 5.14 9.40 -3.94
C ALA A 63 3.75 10.05 -3.87
N ALA A 64 3.49 11.04 -4.71
CA ALA A 64 2.20 11.72 -4.77
C ALA A 64 1.08 10.75 -5.17
N SER A 65 1.31 9.92 -6.17
CA SER A 65 0.33 8.93 -6.64
C SER A 65 0.04 7.87 -5.59
N GLY A 66 1.07 7.37 -4.92
CA GLY A 66 0.91 6.38 -3.86
C GLY A 66 0.14 6.94 -2.67
N ALA A 67 0.46 8.16 -2.26
CA ALA A 67 -0.27 8.84 -1.20
C ALA A 67 -1.74 9.04 -1.57
N CYS A 68 -2.02 9.44 -2.81
CA CYS A 68 -3.39 9.65 -3.29
C CYS A 68 -4.19 8.34 -3.29
N VAL A 69 -3.61 7.25 -3.79
CA VAL A 69 -4.28 5.94 -3.81
C VAL A 69 -4.64 5.49 -2.40
N TYR A 70 -3.67 5.58 -1.49
CA TYR A 70 -3.90 5.16 -0.11
C TYR A 70 -4.86 6.10 0.63
N ALA A 71 -4.81 7.42 0.33
CA ALA A 71 -5.75 8.38 0.89
C ALA A 71 -7.19 8.07 0.46
N VAL A 72 -7.42 7.73 -0.81
CA VAL A 72 -8.75 7.35 -1.30
C VAL A 72 -9.26 6.15 -0.51
N TYR A 73 -8.44 5.12 -0.34
CA TYR A 73 -8.81 3.92 0.42
C TYR A 73 -9.05 4.24 1.89
N ASP A 74 -8.06 4.87 2.54
CA ASP A 74 -8.08 5.04 4.00
C ASP A 74 -9.10 6.06 4.46
N PHE A 75 -9.23 7.18 3.76
CA PHE A 75 -10.20 8.21 4.15
C PHE A 75 -11.62 7.85 3.75
N THR A 76 -11.81 7.04 2.71
CA THR A 76 -13.12 6.46 2.42
C THR A 76 -13.55 5.52 3.55
N THR A 77 -12.63 4.68 4.03
CA THR A 77 -12.89 3.80 5.17
C THR A 77 -13.21 4.60 6.43
N LEU A 78 -12.42 5.65 6.70
CA LEU A 78 -12.66 6.55 7.82
C LEU A 78 -14.04 7.19 7.74
N ALA A 79 -14.47 7.60 6.55
CA ALA A 79 -15.79 8.21 6.35
C ALA A 79 -16.95 7.24 6.62
N MET A 80 -16.73 5.94 6.37
CA MET A 80 -17.79 4.93 6.50
C MET A 80 -17.89 4.32 7.90
N PHE A 81 -16.78 4.25 8.65
CA PHE A 81 -16.72 3.53 9.92
C PHE A 81 -16.33 4.47 11.06
N ASP A 82 -17.21 4.62 12.05
CA ASP A 82 -16.97 5.47 13.22
C ASP A 82 -15.76 5.03 14.05
N LYS A 83 -15.50 3.73 14.09
CA LYS A 83 -14.40 3.16 14.89
C LYS A 83 -13.06 3.15 14.18
N TYR A 84 -12.99 3.61 12.94
CA TYR A 84 -11.73 3.66 12.20
C TYR A 84 -10.93 4.89 12.63
N PRO A 85 -9.72 4.71 13.23
CA PRO A 85 -8.99 5.85 13.78
C PRO A 85 -8.39 6.75 12.70
N LEU A 86 -8.45 8.07 12.94
CA LEU A 86 -7.85 9.05 12.03
C LEU A 86 -6.34 8.82 11.87
N TYR A 87 -5.62 8.51 12.97
CA TYR A 87 -4.17 8.34 12.89
C TYR A 87 -3.78 7.16 11.99
N VAL A 88 -4.59 6.11 11.94
CA VAL A 88 -4.36 4.96 11.05
C VAL A 88 -4.47 5.41 9.60
N ALA A 89 -5.52 6.19 9.26
CA ALA A 89 -5.70 6.72 7.91
C ALA A 89 -4.52 7.59 7.47
N VAL A 90 -4.05 8.48 8.34
CA VAL A 90 -2.93 9.38 8.05
C VAL A 90 -1.63 8.59 7.86
N LEU A 91 -1.31 7.69 8.79
CA LEU A 91 -0.08 6.90 8.72
C LEU A 91 -0.05 6.02 7.47
N ASP A 92 -1.15 5.37 7.16
CA ASP A 92 -1.22 4.49 5.99
C ASP A 92 -1.11 5.27 4.69
N THR A 93 -1.71 6.47 4.63
CA THR A 93 -1.57 7.37 3.48
C THR A 93 -0.12 7.79 3.27
N LEU A 94 0.58 8.18 4.33
CA LEU A 94 2.00 8.53 4.26
C LEU A 94 2.84 7.34 3.82
N TRP A 95 2.54 6.15 4.34
CA TRP A 95 3.21 4.93 3.91
C TRP A 95 3.00 4.66 2.42
N GLY A 96 1.80 4.87 1.90
CA GLY A 96 1.53 4.71 0.47
C GLY A 96 2.44 5.57 -0.40
N GLY A 97 2.70 6.80 0.03
CA GLY A 97 3.65 7.69 -0.63
C GLY A 97 5.08 7.16 -0.58
N VAL A 98 5.51 6.73 0.61
CA VAL A 98 6.85 6.14 0.81
C VAL A 98 7.00 4.86 0.00
N LEU A 99 6.00 4.00 0.04
CA LEU A 99 6.00 2.72 -0.69
C LEU A 99 6.19 2.93 -2.19
N PHE A 100 5.43 3.84 -2.79
CA PHE A 100 5.54 4.12 -4.22
C PHE A 100 6.86 4.80 -4.59
N CYS A 101 7.35 5.70 -3.75
CA CYS A 101 8.66 6.33 -3.96
C CYS A 101 9.77 5.27 -3.96
N LEU A 102 9.83 4.43 -2.94
CA LEU A 102 10.82 3.35 -2.85
C LEU A 102 10.62 2.32 -3.96
N GLY A 103 9.38 1.99 -4.28
CA GLY A 103 9.05 1.08 -5.37
C GLY A 103 9.52 1.60 -6.72
N PHE A 104 9.33 2.89 -6.98
CA PHE A 104 9.82 3.53 -8.21
C PHE A 104 11.35 3.46 -8.31
N LEU A 105 12.04 3.78 -7.24
CA LEU A 105 13.50 3.74 -7.21
C LEU A 105 14.03 2.31 -7.38
N ALA A 106 13.42 1.34 -6.71
CA ALA A 106 13.79 -0.06 -6.81
C ALA A 106 13.53 -0.61 -8.22
N LEU A 107 12.37 -0.28 -8.80
CA LEU A 107 12.03 -0.71 -10.16
C LEU A 107 13.01 -0.12 -11.19
N SER A 108 13.37 1.16 -11.03
CA SER A 108 14.34 1.82 -11.91
C SER A 108 15.71 1.17 -11.81
N ALA A 109 16.17 0.84 -10.61
CA ALA A 109 17.42 0.14 -10.40
C ALA A 109 17.42 -1.25 -11.04
N CYS A 110 16.32 -2.00 -10.91
CA CYS A 110 16.17 -3.31 -11.52
C CYS A 110 16.19 -3.22 -13.06
N LYS A 111 15.52 -2.22 -13.64
CA LYS A 111 15.52 -2.01 -15.09
C LYS A 111 16.93 -1.69 -15.62
N VAL A 112 17.67 -0.87 -14.90
CA VAL A 112 19.08 -0.56 -15.26
C VAL A 112 19.93 -1.84 -15.18
N GLY A 113 19.78 -2.62 -14.12
CA GLY A 113 20.49 -3.89 -13.95
C GLY A 113 20.19 -4.89 -15.06
N LEU A 114 18.92 -4.96 -15.52
CA LEU A 114 18.52 -5.87 -16.60
C LEU A 114 19.05 -5.46 -17.98
N ARG A 115 19.44 -4.22 -18.15
CA ARG A 115 20.04 -3.71 -19.40
C ARG A 115 21.53 -3.98 -19.51
N LEU A 116 22.15 -4.37 -18.41
CA LEU A 116 23.57 -4.68 -18.38
C LEU A 116 23.80 -6.12 -18.80
#